data_08569cfc3145fba1d703646f92fbf11a
#
_entry.id   08569cfc3145fba1d703646f92fbf11a
#
_cell.length_a   1.000
_cell.length_b   1.000
_cell.length_c   1.000
_cell.angle_alpha   90.00
_cell.angle_beta   90.00
_cell.angle_gamma   90.00
#
_symmetry.space_group_name_H-M   'P 1'
#
loop_
_entity.id
_entity.type
_entity.pdbx_description
1 polymer ?
#
loop_
_entity_poly.entity_id
_entity_poly.type
_entity_poly.pdbx_seq_one_letter_code
_entity_poly.pdbx_strand_id
1 'polypeptide(L)'
;MATTKKDIRALTKKDLREFFERQGDKAYRGNQVYEWLWQKAAYSFDDMTNLSKETRHMLETHFVINNIEVSTMQRSSDGTIKNAVKLHDGLIVESVLIPTATRTTACVSSQVGCSLDCLFCATARLKRMRNLNPDEIYDQVVAIDKESKLYFKRPLSILCLWAWVNRS
;
A
#
# COMPACT_ATOMS: atom_id res chain seq x y z
N MET A 1 -25.08 10.93 11.17
CA MET A 1 -24.28 10.71 9.97
C MET A 1 -22.88 10.30 10.43
N ALA A 2 -22.44 9.08 10.13
CA ALA A 2 -21.08 8.64 10.49
C ALA A 2 -20.09 9.46 9.66
N THR A 3 -19.31 10.31 10.30
CA THR A 3 -18.24 11.08 9.66
C THR A 3 -17.20 10.08 9.19
N THR A 4 -17.05 9.90 7.89
CA THR A 4 -16.02 9.01 7.32
C THR A 4 -14.65 9.56 7.74
N LYS A 5 -13.94 8.85 8.61
CA LYS A 5 -12.60 9.26 9.06
C LYS A 5 -11.65 9.30 7.86
N LYS A 6 -10.77 10.30 7.85
CA LYS A 6 -9.75 10.44 6.82
C LYS A 6 -8.63 9.41 7.03
N ASP A 7 -8.12 8.83 5.94
CA ASP A 7 -6.90 8.02 6.03
C ASP A 7 -5.72 8.89 6.48
N ILE A 8 -5.03 8.44 7.53
CA ILE A 8 -3.88 9.16 8.08
C ILE A 8 -2.72 9.24 7.09
N ARG A 9 -2.61 8.28 6.18
CA ARG A 9 -1.55 8.23 5.14
C ARG A 9 -1.74 9.27 4.04
N ALA A 10 -2.92 9.90 3.95
CA ALA A 10 -3.15 11.06 3.09
C ALA A 10 -2.56 12.36 3.67
N LEU A 11 -2.00 12.32 4.90
CA LEU A 11 -1.35 13.46 5.54
C LEU A 11 0.15 13.46 5.25
N THR A 12 0.68 14.66 5.00
CA THR A 12 2.13 14.85 4.91
C THR A 12 2.77 14.80 6.31
N LYS A 13 4.09 14.62 6.36
CA LYS A 13 4.85 14.69 7.61
C LYS A 13 4.64 16.02 8.34
N LYS A 14 4.46 17.12 7.59
CA LYS A 14 4.15 18.45 8.15
C LYS A 14 2.76 18.47 8.77
N ASP A 15 1.74 17.97 8.07
CA ASP A 15 0.37 17.95 8.57
C ASP A 15 0.26 17.13 9.88
N LEU A 16 0.98 16.01 9.96
CA LEU A 16 1.03 15.19 11.19
C LEU A 16 1.65 15.97 12.36
N ARG A 17 2.74 16.70 12.14
CA ARG A 17 3.35 17.54 13.17
C ARG A 17 2.39 18.61 13.66
N GLU A 18 1.75 19.35 12.75
CA GLU A 18 0.75 20.38 13.07
C GLU A 18 -0.49 19.80 13.77
N PHE A 19 -0.89 18.57 13.43
CA PHE A 19 -1.97 17.88 14.12
C PHE A 19 -1.62 17.67 15.60
N PHE A 20 -0.43 17.14 15.92
CA PHE A 20 0.00 16.93 17.30
C PHE A 20 0.13 18.24 18.08
N GLU A 21 0.67 19.30 17.49
CA GLU A 21 0.73 20.63 18.10
C GLU A 21 -0.66 21.16 18.47
N ARG A 22 -1.64 21.00 17.57
CA ARG A 22 -3.04 21.39 17.84
C ARG A 22 -3.70 20.58 18.95
N GLN A 23 -3.27 19.33 19.16
CA GLN A 23 -3.74 18.49 20.25
C GLN A 23 -2.99 18.76 21.58
N GLY A 24 -2.08 19.74 21.62
CA GLY A 24 -1.27 20.06 22.80
C GLY A 24 -0.13 19.07 23.06
N ASP A 25 0.21 18.23 22.09
CA ASP A 25 1.33 17.28 22.18
C ASP A 25 2.52 17.75 21.32
N LYS A 26 3.66 17.08 21.46
CA LYS A 26 4.91 17.49 20.83
C LYS A 26 4.94 17.14 19.33
N ALA A 27 5.35 18.08 18.48
CA ALA A 27 5.44 17.92 17.02
C ALA A 27 6.24 16.69 16.55
N TYR A 28 7.29 16.28 17.29
CA TYR A 28 8.11 15.13 16.92
C TYR A 28 7.32 13.81 16.87
N ARG A 29 6.19 13.70 17.59
CA ARG A 29 5.31 12.52 17.51
C ARG A 29 4.73 12.32 16.11
N GLY A 30 4.47 13.40 15.38
CA GLY A 30 4.10 13.34 13.96
C GLY A 30 5.17 12.64 13.11
N ASN A 31 6.46 12.86 13.41
CA ASN A 31 7.54 12.16 12.74
C ASN A 31 7.54 10.65 13.07
N GLN A 32 7.31 10.30 14.34
CA GLN A 32 7.24 8.90 14.78
C GLN A 32 6.09 8.16 14.08
N VAL A 33 4.90 8.78 14.02
CA VAL A 33 3.76 8.20 13.29
C VAL A 33 4.09 8.02 11.81
N TYR A 34 4.69 9.02 11.17
CA TYR A 34 5.10 8.93 9.77
C TYR A 34 6.08 7.77 9.50
N GLU A 35 7.06 7.56 10.40
CA GLU A 35 8.00 6.42 10.32
C GLU A 35 7.28 5.08 10.47
N TRP A 36 6.30 4.96 11.37
CA TRP A 36 5.51 3.76 11.52
C TRP A 36 4.72 3.42 10.25
N LEU A 37 4.08 4.43 9.65
CA LEU A 37 3.28 4.25 8.45
C LEU A 37 4.12 3.86 7.22
N TRP A 38 5.27 4.54 7.01
CA TRP A 38 6.01 4.46 5.74
C TRP A 38 7.34 3.69 5.79
N GLN A 39 7.88 3.40 6.96
CA GLN A 39 9.12 2.63 7.09
C GLN A 39 8.88 1.27 7.75
N LYS A 40 8.00 1.22 8.75
CA LYS A 40 7.69 0.00 9.48
C LYS A 40 6.43 -0.70 8.99
N ALA A 41 5.71 -0.10 8.06
CA ALA A 41 4.48 -0.63 7.45
C ALA A 41 3.44 -1.06 8.51
N ALA A 42 3.13 -0.17 9.45
CA ALA A 42 2.11 -0.41 10.45
C ALA A 42 0.73 -0.59 9.81
N TYR A 43 0.02 -1.65 10.16
CA TYR A 43 -1.33 -1.96 9.70
C TYR A 43 -2.41 -1.40 10.62
N SER A 44 -2.05 -1.12 11.86
CA SER A 44 -2.94 -0.58 12.88
C SER A 44 -2.21 0.45 13.76
N PHE A 45 -2.96 1.26 14.49
CA PHE A 45 -2.35 2.16 15.47
C PHE A 45 -1.74 1.39 16.65
N ASP A 46 -2.20 0.17 16.93
CA ASP A 46 -1.65 -0.68 17.98
C ASP A 46 -0.23 -1.17 17.69
N ASP A 47 0.16 -1.25 16.42
CA ASP A 47 1.54 -1.57 16.03
C ASP A 47 2.53 -0.49 16.46
N MET A 48 2.08 0.74 16.70
CA MET A 48 2.91 1.89 17.05
C MET A 48 3.33 1.87 18.54
N THR A 49 4.10 0.85 18.92
CA THR A 49 4.42 0.50 20.31
C THR A 49 5.21 1.56 21.10
N ASN A 50 5.89 2.48 20.42
CA ASN A 50 6.60 3.61 21.06
C ASN A 50 5.70 4.82 21.34
N LEU A 51 4.41 4.75 20.96
CA LEU A 51 3.40 5.74 21.31
C LEU A 51 2.60 5.25 22.53
N SER A 52 2.17 6.18 23.38
CA SER A 52 1.31 5.85 24.52
C SER A 52 -0.07 5.33 24.04
N LYS A 53 -0.77 4.60 24.90
CA LYS A 53 -2.12 4.10 24.58
C LYS A 53 -3.08 5.25 24.31
N GLU A 54 -2.98 6.34 25.06
CA GLU A 54 -3.79 7.56 24.90
C GLU A 54 -3.56 8.19 23.52
N THR A 55 -2.27 8.29 23.11
CA THR A 55 -1.92 8.82 21.77
C THR A 55 -2.47 7.94 20.66
N ARG A 56 -2.37 6.62 20.78
CA ARG A 56 -2.93 5.68 19.77
C ARG A 56 -4.44 5.79 19.70
N HIS A 57 -5.14 5.85 20.84
CA HIS A 57 -6.59 6.03 20.88
C HIS A 57 -7.02 7.40 20.29
N MET A 58 -6.26 8.46 20.53
CA MET A 58 -6.50 9.76 19.91
C MET A 58 -6.39 9.67 18.39
N LEU A 59 -5.38 8.98 17.86
CA LEU A 59 -5.23 8.77 16.41
C LEU A 59 -6.41 7.97 15.84
N GLU A 60 -6.84 6.89 16.49
CA GLU A 60 -8.00 6.10 16.08
C GLU A 60 -9.31 6.90 16.09
N THR A 61 -9.44 7.86 16.99
CA THR A 61 -10.62 8.72 17.06
C THR A 61 -10.72 9.64 15.84
N HIS A 62 -9.59 10.13 15.31
CA HIS A 62 -9.53 11.11 14.23
C HIS A 62 -9.32 10.51 12.86
N PHE A 63 -8.64 9.36 12.77
CA PHE A 63 -8.14 8.78 11.52
C PHE A 63 -8.44 7.30 11.39
N VAL A 64 -8.21 6.79 10.18
CA VAL A 64 -8.20 5.37 9.83
C VAL A 64 -6.92 5.05 9.06
N ILE A 65 -6.50 3.79 9.06
CA ILE A 65 -5.49 3.23 8.15
C ILE A 65 -6.22 2.27 7.21
N ASN A 66 -6.35 2.63 5.93
CA ASN A 66 -7.03 1.81 4.92
C ASN A 66 -6.03 0.83 4.30
N ASN A 67 -5.93 -0.36 4.85
CA ASN A 67 -5.02 -1.38 4.33
C ASN A 67 -5.58 -2.07 3.08
N ILE A 68 -4.69 -2.61 2.24
CA ILE A 68 -5.05 -3.57 1.21
C ILE A 68 -5.20 -4.98 1.79
N GLU A 69 -5.89 -5.85 1.07
CA GLU A 69 -6.03 -7.26 1.40
C GLU A 69 -5.62 -8.11 0.19
N VAL A 70 -4.70 -9.08 0.38
CA VAL A 70 -4.43 -10.09 -0.64
C VAL A 70 -5.55 -11.13 -0.58
N SER A 71 -6.52 -11.01 -1.47
CA SER A 71 -7.71 -11.85 -1.49
C SER A 71 -7.47 -13.22 -2.11
N THR A 72 -6.57 -13.31 -3.09
CA THR A 72 -6.21 -14.56 -3.77
C THR A 72 -4.74 -14.52 -4.16
N MET A 73 -4.04 -15.63 -3.95
CA MET A 73 -2.67 -15.84 -4.37
C MET A 73 -2.60 -17.09 -5.28
N GLN A 74 -2.00 -16.94 -6.44
CA GLN A 74 -1.74 -18.02 -7.37
C GLN A 74 -0.23 -18.15 -7.58
N ARG A 75 0.30 -19.39 -7.49
CA ARG A 75 1.71 -19.68 -7.72
C ARG A 75 1.86 -20.59 -8.94
N SER A 76 2.67 -20.17 -9.89
CA SER A 76 3.00 -20.93 -11.09
C SER A 76 4.15 -21.92 -10.83
N SER A 77 4.35 -22.86 -11.75
CA SER A 77 5.43 -23.88 -11.67
C SER A 77 6.84 -23.28 -11.73
N ASP A 78 7.01 -22.13 -12.37
CA ASP A 78 8.26 -21.38 -12.42
C ASP A 78 8.54 -20.55 -11.14
N GLY A 79 7.62 -20.61 -10.16
CA GLY A 79 7.70 -19.90 -8.90
C GLY A 79 7.08 -18.49 -8.92
N THR A 80 6.63 -17.99 -10.07
CA THR A 80 5.93 -16.70 -10.17
C THR A 80 4.67 -16.71 -9.29
N ILE A 81 4.49 -15.65 -8.49
CA ILE A 81 3.31 -15.46 -7.64
C ILE A 81 2.51 -14.28 -8.16
N LYS A 82 1.23 -14.51 -8.40
CA LYS A 82 0.26 -13.48 -8.80
C LYS A 82 -0.76 -13.30 -7.69
N ASN A 83 -0.95 -12.08 -7.27
CA ASN A 83 -1.90 -11.69 -6.23
C ASN A 83 -3.06 -10.90 -6.81
N ALA A 84 -4.28 -11.24 -6.39
CA ALA A 84 -5.42 -10.35 -6.47
C ALA A 84 -5.50 -9.54 -5.18
N VAL A 85 -5.34 -8.24 -5.30
CA VAL A 85 -5.27 -7.29 -4.18
C VAL A 85 -6.54 -6.49 -4.13
N LYS A 86 -7.30 -6.64 -3.05
CA LYS A 86 -8.52 -5.89 -2.78
C LYS A 86 -8.18 -4.59 -2.06
N LEU A 87 -8.65 -3.49 -2.60
CA LEU A 87 -8.50 -2.15 -2.05
C LEU A 87 -9.63 -1.85 -1.04
N HIS A 88 -9.48 -0.80 -0.24
CA HIS A 88 -10.46 -0.42 0.79
C HIS A 88 -11.86 -0.06 0.22
N ASP A 89 -11.93 0.38 -1.03
CA ASP A 89 -13.17 0.68 -1.75
C ASP A 89 -13.79 -0.55 -2.44
N GLY A 90 -13.20 -1.74 -2.24
CA GLY A 90 -13.65 -3.00 -2.80
C GLY A 90 -13.16 -3.28 -4.23
N LEU A 91 -12.47 -2.34 -4.87
CA LEU A 91 -11.85 -2.56 -6.17
C LEU A 91 -10.68 -3.53 -6.06
N ILE A 92 -10.39 -4.25 -7.15
CA ILE A 92 -9.34 -5.27 -7.18
C ILE A 92 -8.29 -4.87 -8.22
N VAL A 93 -7.02 -4.99 -7.83
CA VAL A 93 -5.86 -4.85 -8.71
C VAL A 93 -4.98 -6.09 -8.62
N GLU A 94 -4.08 -6.25 -9.58
CA GLU A 94 -3.14 -7.37 -9.59
C GLU A 94 -1.73 -6.89 -9.27
N SER A 95 -0.99 -7.74 -8.56
CA SER A 95 0.45 -7.59 -8.37
C SER A 95 1.14 -8.92 -8.59
N VAL A 96 2.39 -8.89 -9.06
CA VAL A 96 3.13 -10.10 -9.45
C VAL A 96 4.53 -10.07 -8.87
N LEU A 97 4.94 -11.19 -8.26
CA LEU A 97 6.31 -11.47 -7.85
C LEU A 97 6.94 -12.45 -8.82
N ILE A 98 7.99 -12.05 -9.50
CA ILE A 98 8.73 -12.85 -10.50
C ILE A 98 10.11 -13.19 -9.94
N PRO A 99 10.35 -14.44 -9.51
CA PRO A 99 11.67 -14.89 -9.08
C PRO A 99 12.53 -15.30 -10.27
N THR A 100 13.82 -15.04 -10.17
CA THR A 100 14.86 -15.63 -11.04
C THR A 100 15.93 -16.27 -10.17
N ALA A 101 16.96 -16.88 -10.75
CA ALA A 101 18.05 -17.47 -10.01
C ALA A 101 18.76 -16.48 -9.06
N THR A 102 18.88 -15.21 -9.47
CA THR A 102 19.69 -14.20 -8.76
C THR A 102 18.88 -13.06 -8.15
N ARG A 103 17.64 -12.84 -8.59
CA ARG A 103 16.84 -11.66 -8.19
C ARG A 103 15.36 -11.99 -8.07
N THR A 104 14.63 -11.10 -7.40
CA THR A 104 13.16 -11.10 -7.33
C THR A 104 12.65 -9.74 -7.82
N THR A 105 11.68 -9.77 -8.71
CA THR A 105 11.07 -8.56 -9.29
C THR A 105 9.62 -8.47 -8.87
N ALA A 106 9.23 -7.35 -8.28
CA ALA A 106 7.84 -7.03 -8.03
C ALA A 106 7.27 -6.17 -9.17
N CYS A 107 6.13 -6.57 -9.72
CA CYS A 107 5.32 -5.74 -10.59
C CYS A 107 4.04 -5.38 -9.83
N VAL A 108 3.80 -4.09 -9.58
CA VAL A 108 2.63 -3.59 -8.83
C VAL A 108 1.79 -2.65 -9.69
N SER A 109 0.49 -2.67 -9.48
CA SER A 109 -0.44 -1.79 -10.18
C SER A 109 -0.39 -0.37 -9.62
N SER A 110 -0.53 0.63 -10.49
CA SER A 110 -0.64 2.06 -10.12
C SER A 110 -2.00 2.66 -10.43
N GLN A 111 -2.89 1.90 -11.07
CA GLN A 111 -4.26 2.31 -11.39
C GLN A 111 -5.20 1.11 -11.39
N VAL A 112 -6.50 1.38 -11.22
CA VAL A 112 -7.56 0.40 -11.39
C VAL A 112 -8.11 0.49 -12.80
N GLY A 113 -8.06 -0.65 -13.55
CA GLY A 113 -8.41 -0.69 -14.95
C GLY A 113 -7.38 -0.03 -15.86
N CYS A 114 -7.68 0.07 -17.14
CA CYS A 114 -6.79 0.66 -18.13
C CYS A 114 -7.59 1.44 -19.17
N SER A 115 -7.03 2.55 -19.66
CA SER A 115 -7.63 3.36 -20.73
C SER A 115 -7.12 2.98 -22.13
N LEU A 116 -6.20 2.02 -22.25
CA LEU A 116 -5.64 1.58 -23.52
C LEU A 116 -6.37 0.33 -24.00
N ASP A 117 -6.95 0.38 -25.19
CA ASP A 117 -7.65 -0.74 -25.83
C ASP A 117 -6.67 -1.74 -26.48
N CYS A 118 -5.77 -2.31 -25.68
CA CYS A 118 -4.84 -3.32 -26.16
C CYS A 118 -5.57 -4.65 -26.36
N LEU A 119 -5.67 -5.14 -27.58
CA LEU A 119 -6.42 -6.35 -27.96
C LEU A 119 -5.94 -7.63 -27.25
N PHE A 120 -4.68 -7.67 -26.81
CA PHE A 120 -4.05 -8.83 -26.15
C PHE A 120 -4.04 -8.73 -24.62
N CYS A 121 -4.52 -7.64 -24.01
CA CYS A 121 -4.44 -7.41 -22.58
C CYS A 121 -5.81 -7.54 -21.90
N ALA A 122 -5.94 -8.46 -20.94
CA ALA A 122 -7.20 -8.63 -20.21
C ALA A 122 -7.59 -7.37 -19.42
N THR A 123 -6.62 -6.64 -18.86
CA THR A 123 -6.85 -5.40 -18.11
C THR A 123 -7.34 -4.25 -18.99
N ALA A 124 -7.02 -4.26 -20.30
CA ALA A 124 -7.51 -3.26 -21.24
C ALA A 124 -9.03 -3.31 -21.45
N ARG A 125 -9.65 -4.47 -21.16
CA ARG A 125 -11.12 -4.64 -21.21
C ARG A 125 -11.83 -4.00 -20.02
N LEU A 126 -11.08 -3.65 -18.97
CA LEU A 126 -11.60 -2.98 -17.77
C LEU A 126 -11.45 -1.48 -17.98
N LYS A 127 -12.55 -0.74 -17.96
CA LYS A 127 -12.50 0.73 -17.99
C LYS A 127 -11.64 1.24 -16.85
N ARG A 128 -10.79 2.24 -17.16
CA ARG A 128 -10.02 2.93 -16.11
C ARG A 128 -10.97 3.60 -15.14
N MET A 129 -10.83 3.31 -13.86
CA MET A 129 -11.66 3.87 -12.80
C MET A 129 -10.94 5.01 -12.07
N ARG A 130 -9.73 4.74 -11.57
CA ARG A 130 -8.91 5.73 -10.85
C ARG A 130 -7.44 5.33 -10.79
N ASN A 131 -6.58 6.28 -10.44
CA ASN A 131 -5.23 5.97 -10.00
C ASN A 131 -5.28 5.42 -8.56
N LEU A 132 -4.28 4.63 -8.22
CA LEU A 132 -4.06 4.21 -6.84
C LEU A 132 -3.44 5.36 -6.04
N ASN A 133 -3.76 5.39 -4.75
CA ASN A 133 -3.10 6.27 -3.81
C ASN A 133 -1.67 5.74 -3.51
N PRO A 134 -0.74 6.59 -3.06
CA PRO A 134 0.62 6.18 -2.72
C PRO A 134 0.69 5.05 -1.68
N ASP A 135 -0.23 5.05 -0.71
CA ASP A 135 -0.35 4.01 0.32
C ASP A 135 -0.78 2.66 -0.25
N GLU A 136 -1.71 2.64 -1.21
CA GLU A 136 -2.14 1.41 -1.88
C GLU A 136 -1.02 0.79 -2.72
N ILE A 137 -0.18 1.63 -3.34
CA ILE A 137 1.01 1.16 -4.08
C ILE A 137 2.06 0.64 -3.10
N TYR A 138 2.32 1.37 -2.02
CA TYR A 138 3.27 0.99 -0.99
C TYR A 138 2.90 -0.35 -0.33
N ASP A 139 1.64 -0.55 0.03
CA ASP A 139 1.16 -1.77 0.64
C ASP A 139 1.34 -2.99 -0.27
N GLN A 140 1.14 -2.86 -1.60
CA GLN A 140 1.43 -3.92 -2.56
C GLN A 140 2.91 -4.31 -2.52
N VAL A 141 3.82 -3.33 -2.48
CA VAL A 141 5.26 -3.58 -2.40
C VAL A 141 5.61 -4.31 -1.10
N VAL A 142 5.06 -3.87 0.03
CA VAL A 142 5.29 -4.51 1.35
C VAL A 142 4.76 -5.95 1.35
N ALA A 143 3.58 -6.20 0.79
CA ALA A 143 3.01 -7.54 0.70
C ALA A 143 3.91 -8.48 -0.11
N ILE A 144 4.35 -8.04 -1.30
CA ILE A 144 5.23 -8.83 -2.17
C ILE A 144 6.62 -9.03 -1.56
N ASP A 145 7.16 -8.04 -0.84
CA ASP A 145 8.46 -8.20 -0.15
C ASP A 145 8.39 -9.25 0.96
N LYS A 146 7.28 -9.30 1.70
CA LYS A 146 7.01 -10.35 2.68
C LYS A 146 6.95 -11.74 2.02
N GLU A 147 6.28 -11.86 0.87
CA GLU A 147 6.22 -13.10 0.09
C GLU A 147 7.60 -13.50 -0.44
N SER A 148 8.39 -12.55 -0.96
CA SER A 148 9.75 -12.79 -1.43
C SER A 148 10.64 -13.35 -0.32
N LYS A 149 10.58 -12.77 0.87
CA LYS A 149 11.31 -13.25 2.04
C LYS A 149 10.83 -14.63 2.51
N LEU A 150 9.51 -14.86 2.48
CA LEU A 150 8.90 -16.13 2.91
C LEU A 150 9.26 -17.28 1.98
N TYR A 151 9.04 -17.12 0.68
CA TYR A 151 9.16 -18.20 -0.30
C TYR A 151 10.57 -18.34 -0.90
N PHE A 152 11.29 -17.23 -1.07
CA PHE A 152 12.59 -17.20 -1.76
C PHE A 152 13.76 -16.83 -0.84
N LYS A 153 13.49 -16.55 0.47
CA LYS A 153 14.49 -16.21 1.50
C LYS A 153 15.38 -15.01 1.13
N ARG A 154 14.85 -14.10 0.32
CA ARG A 154 15.55 -12.88 -0.11
C ARG A 154 14.57 -11.69 -0.23
N PRO A 155 15.04 -10.44 -0.03
CA PRO A 155 14.22 -9.25 -0.25
C PRO A 155 13.99 -9.00 -1.74
N LEU A 156 13.08 -8.08 -2.05
CA LEU A 156 12.91 -7.59 -3.41
C LEU A 156 14.17 -6.92 -3.93
N SER A 157 14.48 -7.18 -5.21
CA SER A 157 15.63 -6.61 -5.91
C SER A 157 15.23 -5.50 -6.89
N ILE A 158 14.07 -5.64 -7.53
CA ILE A 158 13.56 -4.73 -8.57
C ILE A 158 12.08 -4.48 -8.31
N LEU A 159 11.68 -3.23 -8.48
CA LEU A 159 10.29 -2.80 -8.47
C LEU A 159 9.92 -2.26 -9.84
N CYS A 160 8.90 -2.85 -10.47
CA CYS A 160 8.25 -2.35 -11.67
C CYS A 160 6.88 -1.79 -11.31
N LEU A 161 6.63 -0.53 -11.63
CA LEU A 161 5.29 0.03 -11.60
C LEU A 161 4.63 -0.26 -12.94
N TRP A 162 3.54 -0.98 -12.93
CA TRP A 162 2.63 -1.05 -14.07
C TRP A 162 1.83 0.25 -14.12
N ALA A 163 2.51 1.27 -14.62
CA ALA A 163 1.89 2.52 -15.01
C ALA A 163 1.80 2.53 -16.53
N TRP A 164 0.63 2.54 -17.05
CA TRP A 164 0.42 2.91 -18.45
C TRP A 164 0.68 4.42 -18.54
N VAL A 165 1.86 4.75 -19.04
CA VAL A 165 2.23 6.14 -19.32
C VAL A 165 1.26 6.67 -20.36
N ASN A 166 0.50 7.66 -19.96
CA ASN A 166 -0.26 8.48 -20.89
C ASN A 166 0.77 9.16 -21.82
N ARG A 167 0.92 8.68 -23.05
CA ARG A 167 1.54 9.47 -24.11
C ARG A 167 0.48 10.48 -24.52
N SER A 168 0.53 11.67 -23.94
CA SER A 168 -0.07 12.88 -24.50
C SER A 168 0.66 13.26 -25.77
#